data_4e1abe5b1b9bf95a975f68b6f1beb8f2
#
_entry.id   4e1abe5b1b9bf95a975f68b6f1beb8f2
#
_cell.length_a   1.000
_cell.length_b   1.000
_cell.length_c   1.000
_cell.angle_alpha   90.00
_cell.angle_beta   90.00
_cell.angle_gamma   90.00
#
_symmetry.space_group_name_H-M   'P 1'
#
loop_
_entity.id
_entity.type
_entity.pdbx_description
1 polymer ?
#
loop_
_entity_poly.entity_id
_entity_poly.type
_entity_poly.pdbx_seq_one_letter_code
_entity_poly.pdbx_strand_id
1 'polypeptide(L)'
;MKKTLLLITLFWSMTSFIQDKPKRVIFFGDSITQEGVQPTGYITKIGQMLEKQGLKEKYELIGSGIGGNKVYDLYLRLEEDVLNKKPDIVIIYVGVNDVWHKATSGTGTDLDKFEKFYQALINKMKVNNIKVIVCTPAAIGERTDASNQQDGDLNQYSKSIRNLATKNELPLCDLRREFQEYNMKNNAENKEKSVLTTDRVHLNELGNQFVADKMLPLILK
;
A
#
# COMPACT_ATOMS: atom_id res chain seq x y z
N MET A 1 -28.51 -66.63 -34.84
CA MET A 1 -27.36 -65.94 -34.22
C MET A 1 -27.57 -64.44 -34.28
N LYS A 2 -28.04 -63.82 -33.10
CA LYS A 2 -28.25 -62.37 -33.01
C LYS A 2 -27.00 -61.74 -32.43
N LYS A 3 -26.36 -60.83 -33.16
CA LYS A 3 -25.21 -60.07 -32.72
C LYS A 3 -25.71 -58.83 -31.98
N THR A 4 -25.52 -58.75 -30.67
CA THR A 4 -25.84 -57.60 -29.85
C THR A 4 -24.63 -56.64 -29.95
N LEU A 5 -24.88 -55.46 -30.49
CA LEU A 5 -23.88 -54.36 -30.60
C LEU A 5 -23.94 -53.52 -29.29
N LEU A 6 -22.88 -53.61 -28.51
CA LEU A 6 -22.76 -52.82 -27.24
C LEU A 6 -22.20 -51.45 -27.60
N LEU A 7 -23.04 -50.40 -27.53
CA LEU A 7 -22.62 -48.99 -27.64
C LEU A 7 -22.06 -48.54 -26.29
N ILE A 8 -20.76 -48.34 -26.20
CA ILE A 8 -20.10 -47.69 -25.07
C ILE A 8 -20.12 -46.19 -25.34
N THR A 9 -21.03 -45.47 -24.68
CA THR A 9 -21.05 -44.00 -24.65
C THR A 9 -20.02 -43.50 -23.65
N LEU A 10 -18.90 -42.96 -24.16
CA LEU A 10 -17.88 -42.31 -23.36
C LEU A 10 -18.42 -40.95 -22.90
N PHE A 11 -18.81 -40.83 -21.64
CA PHE A 11 -19.20 -39.57 -21.00
C PHE A 11 -17.92 -38.79 -20.63
N TRP A 12 -17.51 -37.84 -21.48
CA TRP A 12 -16.41 -36.94 -21.20
C TRP A 12 -16.96 -35.82 -20.28
N SER A 13 -16.74 -35.95 -18.99
CA SER A 13 -17.04 -34.90 -18.05
C SER A 13 -16.08 -33.73 -18.29
N MET A 14 -16.54 -32.68 -18.95
CA MET A 14 -15.87 -31.39 -19.00
C MET A 14 -15.98 -30.76 -17.60
N THR A 15 -15.00 -30.97 -16.73
CA THR A 15 -14.81 -30.13 -15.57
C THR A 15 -14.34 -28.77 -16.09
N SER A 16 -15.27 -27.83 -16.24
CA SER A 16 -14.91 -26.43 -16.45
C SER A 16 -14.19 -25.96 -15.18
N PHE A 17 -12.89 -25.74 -15.27
CA PHE A 17 -12.15 -25.00 -14.25
C PHE A 17 -12.74 -23.59 -14.24
N ILE A 18 -13.59 -23.29 -13.25
CA ILE A 18 -13.97 -21.92 -12.93
C ILE A 18 -12.68 -21.30 -12.40
N GLN A 19 -11.98 -20.55 -13.23
CA GLN A 19 -10.84 -19.77 -12.79
C GLN A 19 -11.40 -18.64 -11.94
N ASP A 20 -11.10 -18.68 -10.65
CA ASP A 20 -11.51 -17.62 -9.72
C ASP A 20 -11.00 -16.26 -10.24
N LYS A 21 -11.90 -15.26 -10.24
CA LYS A 21 -11.54 -13.91 -10.65
C LYS A 21 -10.37 -13.41 -9.78
N PRO A 22 -9.32 -12.80 -10.39
CA PRO A 22 -8.21 -12.25 -9.62
C PRO A 22 -8.70 -11.22 -8.60
N LYS A 23 -8.15 -11.28 -7.39
CA LYS A 23 -8.38 -10.26 -6.35
C LYS A 23 -7.81 -8.93 -6.81
N ARG A 24 -8.64 -7.91 -6.85
CA ARG A 24 -8.22 -6.56 -7.22
C ARG A 24 -7.67 -5.83 -6.00
N VAL A 25 -6.41 -5.42 -6.08
CA VAL A 25 -5.68 -4.70 -5.04
C VAL A 25 -5.38 -3.28 -5.53
N ILE A 26 -5.94 -2.27 -4.86
CA ILE A 26 -5.64 -0.87 -5.16
C ILE A 26 -4.68 -0.31 -4.12
N PHE A 27 -3.57 0.24 -4.60
CA PHE A 27 -2.63 1.04 -3.81
C PHE A 27 -3.02 2.50 -3.94
N PHE A 28 -3.50 3.09 -2.85
CA PHE A 28 -4.09 4.41 -2.83
C PHE A 28 -3.23 5.37 -2.01
N GLY A 29 -2.65 6.38 -2.68
CA GLY A 29 -1.65 7.23 -2.04
C GLY A 29 -1.23 8.45 -2.84
N ASP A 30 -0.05 8.93 -2.55
CA ASP A 30 0.59 10.13 -3.08
C ASP A 30 1.65 9.82 -4.17
N SER A 31 2.70 10.67 -4.27
CA SER A 31 3.81 10.49 -5.22
C SER A 31 4.55 9.17 -5.04
N ILE A 32 4.71 8.69 -3.82
CA ILE A 32 5.39 7.41 -3.56
C ILE A 32 4.61 6.25 -4.20
N THR A 33 3.29 6.31 -4.15
CA THR A 33 2.40 5.34 -4.80
C THR A 33 2.36 5.55 -6.32
N GLN A 34 2.41 6.80 -6.79
CA GLN A 34 2.51 7.12 -8.21
C GLN A 34 3.78 6.54 -8.83
N GLU A 35 4.91 6.70 -8.15
CA GLU A 35 6.18 6.10 -8.57
C GLU A 35 6.22 4.58 -8.37
N GLY A 36 5.39 4.05 -7.49
CA GLY A 36 5.30 2.63 -7.17
C GLY A 36 5.01 1.71 -8.34
N VAL A 37 4.40 2.21 -9.42
CA VAL A 37 4.13 1.45 -10.66
C VAL A 37 5.26 1.52 -11.68
N GLN A 38 6.29 2.32 -11.44
CA GLN A 38 7.47 2.38 -12.32
C GLN A 38 8.26 1.05 -12.29
N PRO A 39 9.15 0.77 -13.22
CA PRO A 39 9.88 -0.51 -13.31
C PRO A 39 10.57 -0.94 -12.02
N THR A 40 11.10 -0.01 -11.23
CA THR A 40 11.75 -0.24 -9.93
C THR A 40 10.84 0.02 -8.74
N GLY A 41 9.58 0.42 -8.97
CA GLY A 41 8.62 0.79 -7.96
C GLY A 41 8.11 -0.40 -7.14
N TYR A 42 7.67 -0.14 -5.90
CA TYR A 42 7.29 -1.18 -4.96
C TYR A 42 6.08 -2.01 -5.41
N ILE A 43 5.12 -1.43 -6.15
CA ILE A 43 3.96 -2.17 -6.69
C ILE A 43 4.42 -3.15 -7.77
N THR A 44 5.31 -2.70 -8.66
CA THR A 44 5.92 -3.57 -9.68
C THR A 44 6.72 -4.71 -9.04
N LYS A 45 7.50 -4.41 -7.97
CA LYS A 45 8.23 -5.44 -7.21
C LYS A 45 7.29 -6.44 -6.55
N ILE A 46 6.16 -6.01 -5.98
CA ILE A 46 5.12 -6.91 -5.46
C ILE A 46 4.61 -7.84 -6.58
N GLY A 47 4.33 -7.31 -7.77
CA GLY A 47 3.93 -8.12 -8.93
C GLY A 47 4.97 -9.18 -9.31
N GLN A 48 6.25 -8.80 -9.34
CA GLN A 48 7.36 -9.74 -9.59
C GLN A 48 7.47 -10.81 -8.48
N MET A 49 7.25 -10.44 -7.23
CA MET A 49 7.26 -11.39 -6.11
C MET A 49 6.08 -12.37 -6.18
N LEU A 50 4.89 -11.90 -6.56
CA LEU A 50 3.72 -12.76 -6.82
C LEU A 50 3.98 -13.72 -7.99
N GLU A 51 4.62 -13.25 -9.06
CA GLU A 51 4.99 -14.09 -10.20
C GLU A 51 5.95 -15.21 -9.81
N LYS A 52 7.00 -14.89 -9.04
CA LYS A 52 7.95 -15.90 -8.50
C LYS A 52 7.27 -16.94 -7.60
N GLN A 53 6.16 -16.59 -6.95
CA GLN A 53 5.36 -17.49 -6.12
C GLN A 53 4.26 -18.24 -6.91
N GLY A 54 4.14 -18.03 -8.21
CA GLY A 54 3.07 -18.62 -9.03
C GLY A 54 1.66 -18.06 -8.73
N LEU A 55 1.60 -16.84 -8.16
CA LEU A 55 0.35 -16.20 -7.73
C LEU A 55 -0.07 -15.02 -8.62
N LYS A 56 0.66 -14.71 -9.69
CA LYS A 56 0.41 -13.55 -10.56
C LYS A 56 -1.05 -13.45 -11.02
N GLU A 57 -1.58 -14.58 -11.52
CA GLU A 57 -2.95 -14.63 -12.06
C GLU A 57 -4.05 -14.51 -10.99
N LYS A 58 -3.68 -14.59 -9.71
CA LYS A 58 -4.63 -14.47 -8.58
C LYS A 58 -4.82 -13.03 -8.10
N TYR A 59 -4.01 -12.08 -8.57
CA TYR A 59 -4.03 -10.70 -8.12
C TYR A 59 -3.92 -9.72 -9.29
N GLU A 60 -4.82 -8.72 -9.32
CA GLU A 60 -4.75 -7.56 -10.20
C GLU A 60 -4.28 -6.37 -9.35
N LEU A 61 -3.06 -5.86 -9.61
CA LEU A 61 -2.47 -4.76 -8.87
C LEU A 61 -2.69 -3.43 -9.60
N ILE A 62 -3.29 -2.45 -8.93
CA ILE A 62 -3.60 -1.14 -9.51
C ILE A 62 -2.99 -0.05 -8.62
N GLY A 63 -2.10 0.76 -9.18
CA GLY A 63 -1.62 1.98 -8.54
C GLY A 63 -2.60 3.13 -8.75
N SER A 64 -2.99 3.79 -7.67
CA SER A 64 -3.79 5.01 -7.66
C SER A 64 -3.10 6.06 -6.79
N GLY A 65 -1.90 6.47 -7.23
CA GLY A 65 -1.08 7.50 -6.61
C GLY A 65 -1.12 8.80 -7.42
N ILE A 66 -1.18 9.95 -6.74
CA ILE A 66 -1.05 11.28 -7.36
C ILE A 66 -0.09 12.12 -6.51
N GLY A 67 0.93 12.69 -7.16
CA GLY A 67 1.95 13.51 -6.52
C GLY A 67 1.38 14.65 -5.68
N GLY A 68 1.95 14.87 -4.49
CA GLY A 68 1.54 15.95 -3.60
C GLY A 68 0.26 15.72 -2.83
N ASN A 69 -0.48 14.62 -3.10
CA ASN A 69 -1.74 14.33 -2.42
C ASN A 69 -1.58 14.17 -0.91
N LYS A 70 -2.60 14.62 -0.20
CA LYS A 70 -2.81 14.53 1.24
C LYS A 70 -4.04 13.69 1.52
N VAL A 71 -4.30 13.39 2.77
CA VAL A 71 -5.44 12.56 3.17
C VAL A 71 -6.78 13.08 2.64
N TYR A 72 -7.01 14.39 2.59
CA TYR A 72 -8.25 14.97 2.07
C TYR A 72 -8.36 14.84 0.54
N ASP A 73 -7.24 14.89 -0.20
CA ASP A 73 -7.25 14.66 -1.64
C ASP A 73 -7.68 13.23 -1.95
N LEU A 74 -7.18 12.26 -1.18
CA LEU A 74 -7.63 10.87 -1.28
C LEU A 74 -9.15 10.75 -1.03
N TYR A 75 -9.67 11.46 -0.03
CA TYR A 75 -11.10 11.44 0.26
C TYR A 75 -11.93 11.99 -0.90
N LEU A 76 -11.48 13.08 -1.53
CA LEU A 76 -12.18 13.72 -2.64
C LEU A 76 -12.25 12.84 -3.90
N ARG A 77 -11.23 12.02 -4.16
CA ARG A 77 -11.16 11.14 -5.34
C ARG A 77 -11.47 9.66 -5.06
N LEU A 78 -11.91 9.35 -3.83
CA LEU A 78 -12.18 7.98 -3.39
C LEU A 78 -13.17 7.24 -4.29
N GLU A 79 -14.24 7.92 -4.70
CA GLU A 79 -15.31 7.32 -5.50
C GLU A 79 -14.79 6.83 -6.85
N GLU A 80 -14.13 7.73 -7.60
CA GLU A 80 -13.67 7.46 -8.95
C GLU A 80 -12.47 6.50 -8.98
N ASP A 81 -11.54 6.71 -8.07
CA ASP A 81 -10.25 6.04 -8.08
C ASP A 81 -10.25 4.68 -7.38
N VAL A 82 -11.24 4.45 -6.52
CA VAL A 82 -11.30 3.24 -5.70
C VAL A 82 -12.66 2.55 -5.78
N LEU A 83 -13.75 3.20 -5.30
CA LEU A 83 -15.03 2.51 -5.10
C LEU A 83 -15.63 2.01 -6.41
N ASN A 84 -15.61 2.84 -7.47
CA ASN A 84 -16.11 2.47 -8.81
C ASN A 84 -15.32 1.31 -9.45
N LYS A 85 -14.08 1.08 -9.01
CA LYS A 85 -13.25 -0.05 -9.48
C LYS A 85 -13.55 -1.36 -8.75
N LYS A 86 -14.37 -1.32 -7.69
CA LYS A 86 -14.81 -2.49 -6.91
C LYS A 86 -13.64 -3.38 -6.49
N PRO A 87 -12.66 -2.86 -5.72
CA PRO A 87 -11.51 -3.63 -5.27
C PRO A 87 -11.89 -4.59 -4.15
N ASP A 88 -11.13 -5.68 -4.02
CA ASP A 88 -11.19 -6.60 -2.89
C ASP A 88 -10.33 -6.09 -1.72
N ILE A 89 -9.21 -5.41 -2.05
CA ILE A 89 -8.23 -4.92 -1.08
C ILE A 89 -7.82 -3.50 -1.47
N VAL A 90 -7.76 -2.60 -0.48
CA VAL A 90 -7.17 -1.27 -0.64
C VAL A 90 -6.06 -1.08 0.37
N ILE A 91 -4.90 -0.62 -0.10
CA ILE A 91 -3.77 -0.23 0.73
C ILE A 91 -3.70 1.29 0.73
N ILE A 92 -3.93 1.92 1.89
CA ILE A 92 -3.84 3.37 2.05
C ILE A 92 -2.42 3.72 2.49
N TYR A 93 -1.65 4.40 1.63
CA TYR A 93 -0.31 4.87 1.93
C TYR A 93 -0.21 6.36 1.65
N VAL A 94 -0.49 7.18 2.68
CA VAL A 94 -0.55 8.64 2.65
C VAL A 94 -0.17 9.22 4.01
N GLY A 95 0.22 10.49 4.04
CA GLY A 95 0.49 11.23 5.27
C GLY A 95 1.84 11.95 5.27
N VAL A 96 2.75 11.59 4.38
CA VAL A 96 4.03 12.28 4.26
C VAL A 96 3.84 13.75 3.87
N ASN A 97 2.97 14.03 2.89
CA ASN A 97 2.70 15.40 2.42
C ASN A 97 1.83 16.20 3.39
N ASP A 98 1.03 15.53 4.22
CA ASP A 98 0.28 16.18 5.30
C ASP A 98 1.21 16.84 6.29
N VAL A 99 2.39 16.25 6.54
CA VAL A 99 3.47 16.78 7.39
C VAL A 99 4.43 17.66 6.59
N TRP A 100 4.99 17.17 5.50
CA TRP A 100 6.06 17.82 4.74
C TRP A 100 5.62 19.15 4.15
N HIS A 101 4.47 19.18 3.49
CA HIS A 101 3.96 20.39 2.86
C HIS A 101 3.44 21.41 3.89
N LYS A 102 3.15 21.01 5.12
CA LYS A 102 2.85 21.93 6.21
C LYS A 102 4.06 22.84 6.52
N ALA A 103 5.25 22.23 6.56
CA ALA A 103 6.49 22.95 6.83
C ALA A 103 7.04 23.72 5.62
N THR A 104 6.87 23.18 4.37
CA THR A 104 7.51 23.73 3.18
C THR A 104 6.66 24.70 2.39
N SER A 105 5.34 24.55 2.41
CA SER A 105 4.41 25.34 1.59
C SER A 105 3.14 25.79 2.32
N GLY A 106 3.00 25.48 3.61
CA GLY A 106 1.81 25.86 4.40
C GLY A 106 0.53 25.12 3.99
N THR A 107 0.62 24.04 3.21
CA THR A 107 -0.54 23.33 2.64
C THR A 107 -0.76 21.93 3.22
N GLY A 108 -0.16 21.62 4.37
CA GLY A 108 -0.36 20.35 5.07
C GLY A 108 -1.74 20.23 5.69
N THR A 109 -2.03 19.08 6.27
CA THR A 109 -3.29 18.83 6.99
C THR A 109 -3.02 18.81 8.48
N ASP A 110 -3.83 19.52 9.27
CA ASP A 110 -3.74 19.45 10.73
C ASP A 110 -4.12 18.07 11.24
N LEU A 111 -3.46 17.62 12.31
CA LEU A 111 -3.57 16.24 12.81
C LEU A 111 -5.02 15.81 13.10
N ASP A 112 -5.83 16.69 13.67
CA ASP A 112 -7.24 16.42 13.98
C ASP A 112 -8.09 16.23 12.72
N LYS A 113 -7.81 17.00 11.66
CA LYS A 113 -8.44 16.86 10.35
C LYS A 113 -7.93 15.62 9.63
N PHE A 114 -6.62 15.36 9.70
CA PHE A 114 -6.01 14.15 9.15
C PHE A 114 -6.69 12.89 9.68
N GLU A 115 -6.85 12.79 10.99
CA GLU A 115 -7.50 11.65 11.62
C GLU A 115 -8.96 11.48 11.18
N LYS A 116 -9.71 12.61 11.10
CA LYS A 116 -11.12 12.59 10.63
C LYS A 116 -11.26 12.13 9.19
N PHE A 117 -10.43 12.64 8.27
CA PHE A 117 -10.46 12.23 6.87
C PHE A 117 -10.03 10.78 6.70
N TYR A 118 -8.98 10.36 7.42
CA TYR A 118 -8.51 8.99 7.38
C TYR A 118 -9.57 8.01 7.88
N GLN A 119 -10.23 8.31 9.01
CA GLN A 119 -11.36 7.51 9.50
C GLN A 119 -12.54 7.48 8.50
N ALA A 120 -12.81 8.60 7.82
CA ALA A 120 -13.87 8.67 6.81
C ALA A 120 -13.56 7.77 5.59
N LEU A 121 -12.29 7.72 5.13
CA LEU A 121 -11.83 6.79 4.12
C LEU A 121 -12.09 5.34 4.53
N ILE A 122 -11.65 4.97 5.74
CA ILE A 122 -11.85 3.63 6.30
C ILE A 122 -13.34 3.26 6.33
N ASN A 123 -14.19 4.16 6.83
CA ASN A 123 -15.63 3.91 6.96
C ASN A 123 -16.28 3.63 5.60
N LYS A 124 -15.98 4.48 4.58
CA LYS A 124 -16.53 4.31 3.23
C LYS A 124 -16.10 2.98 2.60
N MET A 125 -14.83 2.57 2.79
CA MET A 125 -14.33 1.30 2.28
C MET A 125 -14.97 0.11 3.00
N LYS A 126 -15.11 0.16 4.32
CA LYS A 126 -15.76 -0.91 5.12
C LYS A 126 -17.22 -1.12 4.74
N VAL A 127 -17.98 -0.05 4.51
CA VAL A 127 -19.39 -0.14 4.04
C VAL A 127 -19.48 -0.83 2.68
N ASN A 128 -18.44 -0.74 1.85
CA ASN A 128 -18.36 -1.44 0.57
C ASN A 128 -17.71 -2.83 0.65
N ASN A 129 -17.54 -3.39 1.86
CA ASN A 129 -16.91 -4.71 2.11
C ASN A 129 -15.49 -4.85 1.56
N ILE A 130 -14.74 -3.76 1.50
CA ILE A 130 -13.36 -3.73 1.04
C ILE A 130 -12.43 -4.04 2.21
N LYS A 131 -11.49 -4.98 2.04
CA LYS A 131 -10.40 -5.19 2.99
C LYS A 131 -9.46 -4.00 2.93
N VAL A 132 -9.30 -3.28 4.05
CA VAL A 132 -8.41 -2.11 4.14
C VAL A 132 -7.13 -2.49 4.86
N ILE A 133 -5.98 -2.13 4.27
CA ILE A 133 -4.66 -2.18 4.89
C ILE A 133 -4.17 -0.74 5.00
N VAL A 134 -3.74 -0.33 6.19
CA VAL A 134 -3.24 1.03 6.40
C VAL A 134 -1.73 1.03 6.57
N CYS A 135 -1.06 2.06 6.01
CA CYS A 135 0.38 2.22 6.12
C CYS A 135 0.71 3.52 6.82
N THR A 136 1.70 3.50 7.72
CA THR A 136 2.26 4.75 8.24
C THR A 136 3.19 5.39 7.20
N PRO A 137 3.29 6.73 7.11
CA PRO A 137 4.29 7.39 6.28
C PRO A 137 5.70 7.00 6.75
N ALA A 138 6.62 6.76 5.81
CA ALA A 138 7.92 6.15 6.11
C ALA A 138 8.91 7.14 6.72
N ALA A 139 9.33 8.15 5.95
CA ALA A 139 10.39 9.07 6.36
C ALA A 139 10.23 10.46 5.74
N ILE A 140 10.72 11.48 6.46
CA ILE A 140 11.11 12.80 5.96
C ILE A 140 12.51 13.04 6.50
N GLY A 141 13.51 12.46 5.83
CA GLY A 141 14.89 12.35 6.31
C GLY A 141 15.19 11.00 6.96
N GLU A 142 16.46 10.57 6.83
CA GLU A 142 16.92 9.25 7.23
C GLU A 142 17.95 9.28 8.38
N ARG A 143 18.21 10.47 8.98
CA ARG A 143 19.13 10.62 10.11
C ARG A 143 18.61 9.88 11.33
N THR A 144 19.52 9.36 12.13
CA THR A 144 19.22 8.51 13.29
C THR A 144 19.46 9.18 14.63
N ASP A 145 19.99 10.40 14.61
CA ASP A 145 20.35 11.20 15.79
C ASP A 145 19.25 12.19 16.24
N ALA A 146 18.03 12.00 15.77
CA ALA A 146 16.88 12.87 15.99
C ALA A 146 16.99 14.31 15.41
N SER A 147 17.90 14.52 14.45
CA SER A 147 18.09 15.83 13.81
C SER A 147 17.19 16.07 12.58
N ASN A 148 16.35 15.09 12.17
CA ASN A 148 15.33 15.32 11.16
C ASN A 148 14.23 16.23 11.74
N GLN A 149 14.06 17.41 11.20
CA GLN A 149 13.17 18.46 11.76
C GLN A 149 11.71 18.04 11.87
N GLN A 150 11.23 17.15 10.99
CA GLN A 150 9.83 16.74 10.93
C GLN A 150 9.55 15.39 11.59
N ASP A 151 10.53 14.77 12.24
CA ASP A 151 10.34 13.45 12.88
C ASP A 151 9.27 13.48 13.98
N GLY A 152 9.21 14.56 14.75
CA GLY A 152 8.19 14.73 15.80
C GLY A 152 6.77 14.69 15.23
N ASP A 153 6.51 15.48 14.20
CA ASP A 153 5.20 15.53 13.55
C ASP A 153 4.89 14.20 12.85
N LEU A 154 5.85 13.67 12.08
CA LEU A 154 5.66 12.40 11.37
C LEU A 154 5.35 11.24 12.33
N ASN A 155 5.95 11.24 13.51
CA ASN A 155 5.66 10.26 14.56
C ASN A 155 4.25 10.41 15.11
N GLN A 156 3.73 11.67 15.25
CA GLN A 156 2.35 11.91 15.70
C GLN A 156 1.33 11.41 14.67
N TYR A 157 1.53 11.69 13.36
CA TYR A 157 0.66 11.20 12.29
C TYR A 157 0.71 9.68 12.19
N SER A 158 1.89 9.08 12.32
CA SER A 158 2.05 7.62 12.37
C SER A 158 1.33 7.02 13.59
N LYS A 159 1.38 7.66 14.75
CA LYS A 159 0.63 7.25 15.96
C LYS A 159 -0.87 7.28 15.73
N SER A 160 -1.38 8.33 15.07
CA SER A 160 -2.81 8.41 14.70
C SER A 160 -3.23 7.24 13.80
N ILE A 161 -2.43 6.91 12.77
CA ILE A 161 -2.71 5.75 11.90
C ILE A 161 -2.69 4.43 12.69
N ARG A 162 -1.72 4.22 13.60
CA ARG A 162 -1.68 3.04 14.48
C ARG A 162 -2.94 2.93 15.34
N ASN A 163 -3.39 4.05 15.92
CA ASN A 163 -4.62 4.10 16.70
C ASN A 163 -5.86 3.78 15.85
N LEU A 164 -5.94 4.32 14.63
CA LEU A 164 -7.00 4.02 13.68
C LEU A 164 -6.99 2.55 13.26
N ALA A 165 -5.82 1.97 13.02
CA ALA A 165 -5.68 0.55 12.72
C ALA A 165 -6.23 -0.31 13.86
N THR A 166 -5.82 -0.05 15.09
CA THR A 166 -6.30 -0.77 16.29
C THR A 166 -7.80 -0.60 16.49
N LYS A 167 -8.32 0.64 16.44
CA LYS A 167 -9.74 0.96 16.64
C LYS A 167 -10.65 0.27 15.62
N ASN A 168 -10.17 0.12 14.39
CA ASN A 168 -10.94 -0.44 13.28
C ASN A 168 -10.60 -1.90 12.98
N GLU A 169 -9.68 -2.52 13.75
CA GLU A 169 -9.20 -3.90 13.59
C GLU A 169 -8.60 -4.15 12.19
N LEU A 170 -7.78 -3.21 11.72
CA LEU A 170 -7.18 -3.25 10.38
C LEU A 170 -5.74 -3.75 10.42
N PRO A 171 -5.29 -4.49 9.39
CA PRO A 171 -3.89 -4.75 9.15
C PRO A 171 -3.10 -3.45 8.99
N LEU A 172 -1.96 -3.37 9.69
CA LEU A 172 -1.05 -2.23 9.68
C LEU A 172 0.29 -2.60 9.04
N CYS A 173 0.71 -1.82 8.04
CA CYS A 173 2.08 -1.78 7.55
C CYS A 173 2.80 -0.60 8.21
N ASP A 174 3.54 -0.86 9.28
CA ASP A 174 4.17 0.20 10.08
C ASP A 174 5.52 0.65 9.49
N LEU A 175 5.47 1.26 8.30
CA LEU A 175 6.67 1.67 7.56
C LEU A 175 7.52 2.68 8.34
N ARG A 176 6.91 3.56 9.14
CA ARG A 176 7.67 4.50 9.99
C ARG A 176 8.63 3.77 10.90
N ARG A 177 8.13 2.78 11.64
CA ARG A 177 8.96 1.97 12.55
C ARG A 177 10.00 1.17 11.77
N GLU A 178 9.60 0.51 10.70
CA GLU A 178 10.47 -0.33 9.91
C GLU A 178 11.64 0.47 9.28
N PHE A 179 11.38 1.69 8.79
CA PHE A 179 12.41 2.59 8.25
C PHE A 179 13.36 3.08 9.36
N GLN A 180 12.85 3.45 10.52
CA GLN A 180 13.68 3.86 11.65
C GLN A 180 14.60 2.71 12.10
N GLU A 181 14.06 1.51 12.28
CA GLU A 181 14.85 0.33 12.67
C GLU A 181 15.90 -0.04 11.62
N TYR A 182 15.56 0.08 10.34
CA TYR A 182 16.52 -0.16 9.25
C TYR A 182 17.65 0.88 9.27
N ASN A 183 17.33 2.16 9.35
CA ASN A 183 18.31 3.24 9.37
C ASN A 183 19.21 3.17 10.62
N MET A 184 18.70 2.86 11.79
CA MET A 184 19.51 2.65 12.99
C MET A 184 20.57 1.57 12.81
N LYS A 185 20.32 0.55 12.00
CA LYS A 185 21.24 -0.56 11.73
C LYS A 185 22.20 -0.27 10.57
N ASN A 186 21.76 0.49 9.57
CA ASN A 186 22.43 0.58 8.27
C ASN A 186 22.89 1.99 7.88
N ASN A 187 22.59 3.02 8.70
CA ASN A 187 22.97 4.40 8.45
C ASN A 187 24.00 4.90 9.49
N ALA A 188 25.13 4.21 9.61
CA ALA A 188 26.19 4.58 10.56
C ALA A 188 26.79 5.98 10.29
N GLU A 189 26.73 6.45 9.02
CA GLU A 189 27.21 7.77 8.62
C GLU A 189 26.20 8.89 8.90
N ASN A 190 25.04 8.57 9.48
CA ASN A 190 23.95 9.52 9.76
C ASN A 190 23.51 10.35 8.53
N LYS A 191 23.47 9.70 7.36
CA LYS A 191 23.04 10.32 6.10
C LYS A 191 21.60 10.78 6.20
N GLU A 192 21.32 11.95 5.65
CA GLU A 192 19.95 12.49 5.58
C GLU A 192 19.08 11.79 4.52
N LYS A 193 19.72 11.17 3.52
CA LYS A 193 19.11 10.49 2.37
C LYS A 193 20.02 9.43 1.78
N SER A 194 19.54 8.70 0.78
CA SER A 194 20.31 7.73 -0.03
C SER A 194 20.57 6.40 0.69
N VAL A 195 19.87 6.11 1.80
CA VAL A 195 19.81 4.78 2.40
C VAL A 195 18.62 4.02 1.81
N LEU A 196 17.39 4.45 2.06
CA LEU A 196 16.16 3.91 1.48
C LEU A 196 15.42 4.92 0.59
N THR A 197 15.83 6.19 0.61
CA THR A 197 15.22 7.26 -0.17
C THR A 197 16.23 7.93 -1.11
N THR A 198 15.73 8.61 -2.15
CA THR A 198 16.56 9.41 -3.08
C THR A 198 16.76 10.83 -2.55
N ASP A 199 15.74 11.44 -1.99
CA ASP A 199 15.64 12.86 -1.64
C ASP A 199 15.13 13.13 -0.23
N ARG A 200 15.14 12.12 0.65
CA ARG A 200 14.63 12.05 2.04
C ARG A 200 13.18 11.55 2.15
N VAL A 201 12.43 11.46 1.04
CA VAL A 201 11.00 11.11 1.02
C VAL A 201 10.72 10.00 -0.01
N HIS A 202 11.07 10.23 -1.28
CA HIS A 202 10.81 9.29 -2.36
C HIS A 202 11.79 8.11 -2.31
N LEU A 203 11.26 6.92 -2.56
CA LEU A 203 12.02 5.68 -2.40
C LEU A 203 13.08 5.52 -3.48
N ASN A 204 14.28 5.09 -3.09
CA ASN A 204 15.24 4.54 -4.03
C ASN A 204 14.90 3.07 -4.34
N GLU A 205 15.70 2.38 -5.15
CA GLU A 205 15.43 1.00 -5.52
C GLU A 205 15.40 0.05 -4.33
N LEU A 206 16.30 0.23 -3.35
CA LEU A 206 16.33 -0.55 -2.12
C LEU A 206 15.11 -0.28 -1.25
N GLY A 207 14.72 0.99 -1.12
CA GLY A 207 13.50 1.40 -0.39
C GLY A 207 12.23 0.83 -1.01
N ASN A 208 12.14 0.81 -2.33
CA ASN A 208 11.02 0.18 -3.03
C ASN A 208 10.95 -1.33 -2.77
N GLN A 209 12.09 -2.04 -2.78
CA GLN A 209 12.13 -3.46 -2.42
C GLN A 209 11.72 -3.67 -0.96
N PHE A 210 12.25 -2.83 -0.06
CA PHE A 210 11.95 -2.91 1.36
C PHE A 210 10.44 -2.73 1.65
N VAL A 211 9.80 -1.75 1.00
CA VAL A 211 8.35 -1.53 1.13
C VAL A 211 7.56 -2.71 0.55
N ALA A 212 7.96 -3.26 -0.59
CA ALA A 212 7.33 -4.43 -1.19
C ALA A 212 7.38 -5.66 -0.26
N ASP A 213 8.53 -5.91 0.37
CA ASP A 213 8.72 -7.01 1.33
C ASP A 213 7.81 -6.89 2.56
N LYS A 214 7.52 -5.65 3.02
CA LYS A 214 6.63 -5.40 4.17
C LYS A 214 5.15 -5.45 3.81
N MET A 215 4.76 -5.05 2.61
CA MET A 215 3.35 -5.01 2.18
C MET A 215 2.83 -6.36 1.72
N LEU A 216 3.60 -7.13 0.95
CA LEU A 216 3.14 -8.39 0.34
C LEU A 216 2.54 -9.38 1.36
N PRO A 217 3.16 -9.65 2.54
CA PRO A 217 2.58 -10.58 3.52
C PRO A 217 1.19 -10.16 4.02
N LEU A 218 0.85 -8.86 4.01
CA LEU A 218 -0.46 -8.34 4.43
C LEU A 218 -1.53 -8.52 3.33
N ILE A 219 -1.11 -8.50 2.06
CA ILE A 219 -1.99 -8.76 0.91
C ILE A 219 -2.38 -10.24 0.87
N LEU A 220 -1.43 -11.14 1.17
CA LEU A 220 -1.61 -12.58 1.10
C LEU A 220 -2.45 -13.18 2.24
N LYS A 221 -2.57 -12.46 3.36
CA LYS A 221 -3.41 -12.87 4.51
C LYS A 221 -4.89 -12.61 4.22
#